data_cdd5308f3866c3a519c7d17327e434a6
#
_entry.id   cdd5308f3866c3a519c7d17327e434a6
#
_cell.length_a   1.000
_cell.length_b   1.000
_cell.length_c   1.000
_cell.angle_alpha   90.00
_cell.angle_beta   90.00
_cell.angle_gamma   90.00
#
_symmetry.space_group_name_H-M   'P 1'
#
loop_
_entity.id
_entity.type
_entity.pdbx_description
1 polymer ?
#
loop_
_entity_poly.entity_id
_entity_poly.type
_entity_poly.pdbx_seq_one_letter_code
_entity_poly.pdbx_strand_id
1 'polypeptide(L)'
;MKLLFLGTGTSQGVPMIGCTCPVCQSPDPRDQRLRSSVALFIRDKVWVIDTGPDFRLQALRYRLPTVDAILFTHAHKDHTAGLDDVRPYNYLQSKRIPLYADPLAADQLRREFSYAFGEVNYPGVPLLNLWEIYPLSPFLLHGVEVWPLPLWHYKLPILGYRIGGLAYLTDVSRIPDETWPHLQGLEVLVISALRREPHVAHLHLDAALQIVARLRPQKAYFTHISHLMGLHAEVQAELPEGVFLAYDGLEIALSASA
;
A
#
# COMPACT_ATOMS: atom_id res chain seq x y z
N MET A 1 11.01 11.80 6.70
CA MET A 1 9.76 11.06 6.37
C MET A 1 9.68 9.80 7.22
N LYS A 2 8.47 9.35 7.59
CA LYS A 2 8.26 8.08 8.30
C LYS A 2 7.18 7.27 7.57
N LEU A 3 7.44 5.99 7.33
CA LEU A 3 6.48 5.01 6.81
C LEU A 3 5.97 4.16 7.97
N LEU A 4 4.67 3.95 8.07
CA LEU A 4 4.00 3.02 8.99
C LEU A 4 3.21 2.01 8.17
N PHE A 5 3.47 0.73 8.36
CA PHE A 5 2.66 -0.34 7.78
C PHE A 5 1.35 -0.47 8.57
N LEU A 6 0.23 -0.12 7.95
CA LEU A 6 -1.11 -0.27 8.53
C LEU A 6 -1.62 -1.70 8.41
N GLY A 7 -1.24 -2.37 7.31
CA GLY A 7 -1.51 -3.76 7.01
C GLY A 7 -0.51 -4.29 6.00
N THR A 8 -0.18 -5.56 6.12
CA THR A 8 0.86 -6.23 5.31
C THR A 8 0.38 -7.52 4.66
N GLY A 9 -0.89 -7.87 4.85
CA GLY A 9 -1.51 -9.07 4.33
C GLY A 9 -2.07 -8.90 2.92
N THR A 10 -2.23 -10.04 2.25
CA THR A 10 -2.91 -10.17 0.96
C THR A 10 -4.42 -9.90 1.09
N SER A 11 -5.16 -9.98 -0.03
CA SER A 11 -6.60 -9.69 -0.13
C SER A 11 -7.48 -10.42 0.90
N GLN A 12 -7.08 -11.59 1.37
CA GLN A 12 -7.81 -12.37 2.37
C GLN A 12 -7.42 -12.02 3.82
N GLY A 13 -6.33 -11.29 4.01
CA GLY A 13 -5.70 -11.10 5.31
C GLY A 13 -5.08 -12.39 5.85
N VAL A 14 -4.42 -12.29 7.02
CA VAL A 14 -3.92 -13.43 7.78
C VAL A 14 -4.32 -13.20 9.25
N PRO A 15 -5.01 -14.15 9.89
CA PRO A 15 -5.48 -15.45 9.43
C PRO A 15 -6.50 -15.38 8.30
N MET A 16 -6.47 -16.35 7.40
CA MET A 16 -7.52 -16.53 6.40
C MET A 16 -8.73 -17.21 7.05
N ILE A 17 -9.92 -16.73 6.74
CA ILE A 17 -11.19 -17.26 7.30
C ILE A 17 -11.28 -18.78 7.06
N GLY A 18 -11.50 -19.54 8.14
CA GLY A 18 -11.64 -20.98 8.12
C GLY A 18 -10.33 -21.77 7.97
N CYS A 19 -9.18 -21.12 7.87
CA CYS A 19 -7.89 -21.79 7.77
C CYS A 19 -7.35 -22.19 9.16
N THR A 20 -6.86 -23.42 9.25
CA THR A 20 -6.27 -23.99 10.49
C THR A 20 -4.78 -24.29 10.36
N CYS A 21 -4.11 -23.72 9.36
CA CYS A 21 -2.67 -23.93 9.18
C CYS A 21 -1.85 -23.26 10.32
N PRO A 22 -0.59 -23.67 10.51
CA PRO A 22 0.25 -23.12 11.58
C PRO A 22 0.34 -21.60 11.58
N VAL A 23 0.40 -20.95 10.43
CA VAL A 23 0.48 -19.49 10.30
C VAL A 23 -0.83 -18.83 10.76
N CYS A 24 -1.99 -19.36 10.35
CA CYS A 24 -3.29 -18.82 10.73
C CYS A 24 -3.63 -19.07 12.22
N GLN A 25 -2.95 -20.01 12.87
CA GLN A 25 -3.09 -20.31 14.30
C GLN A 25 -1.93 -19.76 15.15
N SER A 26 -0.99 -19.05 14.52
CA SER A 26 0.18 -18.52 15.22
C SER A 26 -0.21 -17.49 16.28
N PRO A 27 0.36 -17.57 17.49
CA PRO A 27 0.21 -16.53 18.51
C PRO A 27 1.12 -15.31 18.26
N ASP A 28 2.06 -15.38 17.31
CA ASP A 28 2.94 -14.26 16.99
C ASP A 28 2.12 -13.16 16.29
N PRO A 29 2.05 -11.93 16.85
CA PRO A 29 1.29 -10.85 16.23
C PRO A 29 1.80 -10.46 14.84
N ARG A 30 3.06 -10.81 14.48
CA ARG A 30 3.61 -10.56 13.15
C ARG A 30 3.06 -11.49 12.08
N ASP A 31 2.44 -12.60 12.47
CA ASP A 31 1.71 -13.50 11.58
C ASP A 31 0.25 -13.07 11.37
N GLN A 32 -0.23 -12.07 12.13
CA GLN A 32 -1.56 -11.51 11.96
C GLN A 32 -1.46 -10.25 11.09
N ARG A 33 -2.08 -10.28 9.91
CA ARG A 33 -1.89 -9.26 8.87
C ARG A 33 -3.23 -8.77 8.33
N LEU A 34 -3.53 -7.51 8.54
CA LEU A 34 -4.61 -6.79 7.87
C LEU A 34 -4.25 -6.55 6.40
N ARG A 35 -5.23 -6.23 5.54
CA ARG A 35 -5.01 -5.96 4.11
C ARG A 35 -4.02 -4.83 3.92
N SER A 36 -3.22 -4.96 2.85
CA SER A 36 -2.10 -4.05 2.58
C SER A 36 -2.50 -2.59 2.53
N SER A 37 -1.88 -1.79 3.37
CA SER A 37 -1.99 -0.34 3.39
C SER A 37 -0.81 0.24 4.17
N VAL A 38 -0.41 1.46 3.84
CA VAL A 38 0.63 2.19 4.57
C VAL A 38 0.24 3.63 4.81
N ALA A 39 0.73 4.21 5.91
CA ALA A 39 0.68 5.64 6.16
C ALA A 39 2.07 6.26 6.06
N LEU A 40 2.17 7.38 5.36
CA LEU A 40 3.38 8.18 5.22
C LEU A 40 3.22 9.46 6.03
N PHE A 41 4.09 9.67 7.01
CA PHE A 41 4.17 10.90 7.76
C PHE A 41 5.26 11.77 7.14
N ILE A 42 4.86 12.85 6.47
CA ILE A 42 5.72 13.74 5.72
C ILE A 42 5.53 15.17 6.25
N ARG A 43 6.52 15.70 6.96
CA ARG A 43 6.40 16.97 7.71
C ARG A 43 5.22 16.88 8.68
N ASP A 44 4.21 17.75 8.53
CA ASP A 44 2.97 17.82 9.33
C ASP A 44 1.77 17.09 8.66
N LYS A 45 2.00 16.33 7.59
CA LYS A 45 0.97 15.66 6.78
C LYS A 45 1.01 14.16 6.92
N VAL A 46 -0.16 13.53 6.82
CA VAL A 46 -0.32 12.07 6.76
C VAL A 46 -0.97 11.70 5.42
N TRP A 47 -0.26 10.93 4.61
CA TRP A 47 -0.79 10.35 3.38
C TRP A 47 -1.00 8.86 3.60
N VAL A 48 -2.07 8.33 3.04
CA VAL A 48 -2.36 6.90 3.08
C VAL A 48 -2.24 6.35 1.67
N ILE A 49 -1.60 5.20 1.50
CA ILE A 49 -1.65 4.44 0.26
C ILE A 49 -2.60 3.27 0.50
N ASP A 50 -3.69 3.27 -0.24
CA ASP A 50 -4.82 2.33 -0.20
C ASP A 50 -5.62 2.35 1.13
N THR A 51 -6.94 2.26 1.00
CA THR A 51 -7.89 2.18 2.12
C THR A 51 -8.75 0.94 1.96
N GLY A 52 -8.16 -0.23 2.24
CA GLY A 52 -8.85 -1.51 2.19
C GLY A 52 -9.94 -1.65 3.27
N PRO A 53 -10.64 -2.80 3.33
CA PRO A 53 -11.76 -3.01 4.25
C PRO A 53 -11.37 -2.93 5.73
N ASP A 54 -10.09 -3.04 6.04
CA ASP A 54 -9.56 -2.94 7.41
C ASP A 54 -9.20 -1.51 7.81
N PHE A 55 -9.38 -0.52 6.94
CA PHE A 55 -8.88 0.85 7.16
C PHE A 55 -9.36 1.44 8.49
N ARG A 56 -10.63 1.25 8.86
CA ARG A 56 -11.15 1.70 10.15
C ARG A 56 -10.37 1.10 11.32
N LEU A 57 -10.15 -0.22 11.30
CA LEU A 57 -9.39 -0.90 12.36
C LEU A 57 -7.94 -0.43 12.39
N GLN A 58 -7.31 -0.26 11.23
CA GLN A 58 -5.95 0.24 11.07
C GLN A 58 -5.81 1.66 11.66
N ALA A 59 -6.71 2.57 11.29
CA ALA A 59 -6.72 3.94 11.77
C ALA A 59 -6.89 4.04 13.29
N LEU A 60 -7.76 3.22 13.88
CA LEU A 60 -7.97 3.16 15.33
C LEU A 60 -6.77 2.55 16.05
N ARG A 61 -6.24 1.42 15.55
CA ARG A 61 -5.12 0.70 16.18
C ARG A 61 -3.88 1.60 16.26
N TYR A 62 -3.57 2.32 15.18
CA TYR A 62 -2.38 3.16 15.10
C TYR A 62 -2.65 4.64 15.40
N ARG A 63 -3.89 4.97 15.78
CA ARG A 63 -4.29 6.34 16.17
C ARG A 63 -3.86 7.37 15.12
N LEU A 64 -4.19 7.11 13.84
CA LEU A 64 -3.86 8.05 12.78
C LEU A 64 -4.50 9.41 13.08
N PRO A 65 -3.69 10.48 13.25
CA PRO A 65 -4.22 11.76 13.73
C PRO A 65 -5.00 12.51 12.65
N THR A 66 -4.67 12.29 11.40
CA THR A 66 -5.22 12.99 10.23
C THR A 66 -5.06 12.12 8.98
N VAL A 67 -5.80 12.43 7.92
CA VAL A 67 -5.58 11.92 6.56
C VAL A 67 -5.60 13.12 5.61
N ASP A 68 -4.43 13.50 5.12
CA ASP A 68 -4.27 14.69 4.28
C ASP A 68 -4.35 14.37 2.78
N ALA A 69 -4.08 13.13 2.40
CA ALA A 69 -4.24 12.62 1.04
C ALA A 69 -4.33 11.09 1.03
N ILE A 70 -4.97 10.54 0.00
CA ILE A 70 -5.01 9.10 -0.27
C ILE A 70 -4.53 8.87 -1.70
N LEU A 71 -3.58 7.95 -1.86
CA LEU A 71 -3.10 7.47 -3.15
C LEU A 71 -3.58 6.04 -3.34
N PHE A 72 -4.24 5.76 -4.45
CA PHE A 72 -4.69 4.40 -4.77
C PHE A 72 -3.76 3.75 -5.77
N THR A 73 -3.37 2.51 -5.48
CA THR A 73 -2.57 1.70 -6.40
C THR A 73 -3.43 1.13 -7.51
N HIS A 74 -4.62 0.65 -7.18
CA HIS A 74 -5.62 0.14 -8.11
C HIS A 74 -6.98 -0.03 -7.39
N ALA A 75 -8.00 -0.52 -8.11
CA ALA A 75 -9.38 -0.53 -7.63
C ALA A 75 -9.87 -1.86 -7.05
N HIS A 76 -9.00 -2.83 -6.74
CA HIS A 76 -9.44 -4.02 -6.05
C HIS A 76 -9.98 -3.71 -4.66
N LYS A 77 -10.93 -4.53 -4.17
CA LYS A 77 -11.67 -4.27 -2.94
C LYS A 77 -10.80 -4.24 -1.69
N ASP A 78 -9.77 -5.05 -1.66
CA ASP A 78 -8.79 -5.07 -0.56
C ASP A 78 -7.95 -3.79 -0.47
N HIS A 79 -8.01 -2.92 -1.49
CA HIS A 79 -7.34 -1.61 -1.54
C HIS A 79 -8.30 -0.42 -1.41
N THR A 80 -9.61 -0.60 -1.66
CA THR A 80 -10.55 0.53 -1.77
C THR A 80 -11.76 0.46 -0.86
N ALA A 81 -12.16 -0.74 -0.38
CA ALA A 81 -13.47 -0.94 0.25
C ALA A 81 -13.69 -0.18 1.58
N GLY A 82 -12.64 0.29 2.22
CA GLY A 82 -12.71 1.08 3.45
C GLY A 82 -12.72 2.61 3.22
N LEU A 83 -12.86 3.08 1.98
CA LEU A 83 -12.84 4.51 1.68
C LEU A 83 -13.92 5.32 2.42
N ASP A 84 -15.07 4.73 2.71
CA ASP A 84 -16.13 5.42 3.47
C ASP A 84 -15.69 5.76 4.91
N ASP A 85 -14.81 4.98 5.48
CA ASP A 85 -14.31 5.17 6.84
C ASP A 85 -13.34 6.36 7.01
N VAL A 86 -13.03 7.09 5.92
CA VAL A 86 -12.28 8.35 6.00
C VAL A 86 -13.14 9.54 6.44
N ARG A 87 -14.46 9.40 6.40
CA ARG A 87 -15.44 10.43 6.73
C ARG A 87 -15.22 11.14 8.09
N PRO A 88 -14.85 10.45 9.19
CA PRO A 88 -14.52 11.12 10.44
C PRO A 88 -13.42 12.19 10.30
N TYR A 89 -12.45 11.98 9.43
CA TYR A 89 -11.39 12.95 9.17
C TYR A 89 -11.89 14.22 8.47
N ASN A 90 -12.97 14.13 7.65
CA ASN A 90 -13.59 15.33 7.11
C ASN A 90 -14.13 16.24 8.22
N TYR A 91 -14.76 15.67 9.25
CA TYR A 91 -15.26 16.43 10.39
C TYR A 91 -14.12 17.01 11.23
N LEU A 92 -13.12 16.19 11.56
CA LEU A 92 -11.98 16.61 12.39
C LEU A 92 -11.14 17.69 11.70
N GLN A 93 -11.00 17.62 10.39
CA GLN A 93 -10.15 18.52 9.61
C GLN A 93 -10.93 19.65 8.93
N SER A 94 -12.27 19.60 8.95
CA SER A 94 -13.17 20.56 8.26
C SER A 94 -12.82 20.77 6.78
N LYS A 95 -12.39 19.71 6.09
CA LYS A 95 -11.93 19.76 4.69
C LYS A 95 -12.26 18.49 3.91
N ARG A 96 -12.26 18.64 2.57
CA ARG A 96 -12.28 17.49 1.66
C ARG A 96 -10.93 16.78 1.65
N ILE A 97 -10.96 15.46 1.51
CA ILE A 97 -9.73 14.65 1.39
C ILE A 97 -9.44 14.45 -0.10
N PRO A 98 -8.25 14.85 -0.58
CA PRO A 98 -7.85 14.59 -1.95
C PRO A 98 -7.49 13.11 -2.12
N LEU A 99 -8.02 12.51 -3.18
CA LEU A 99 -7.75 11.16 -3.65
C LEU A 99 -6.99 11.23 -4.97
N TYR A 100 -6.01 10.38 -5.14
CA TYR A 100 -5.20 10.27 -6.36
C TYR A 100 -5.27 8.83 -6.88
N ALA A 101 -5.71 8.66 -8.12
CA ALA A 101 -5.88 7.35 -8.74
C ALA A 101 -5.65 7.45 -10.26
N ASP A 102 -5.27 6.35 -10.90
CA ASP A 102 -5.29 6.31 -12.36
C ASP A 102 -6.74 6.37 -12.90
N PRO A 103 -6.97 6.65 -14.19
CA PRO A 103 -8.33 6.77 -14.73
C PRO A 103 -9.20 5.52 -14.52
N LEU A 104 -8.63 4.30 -14.58
CA LEU A 104 -9.39 3.06 -14.38
C LEU A 104 -9.86 2.94 -12.92
N ALA A 105 -8.96 3.17 -11.97
CA ALA A 105 -9.30 3.15 -10.56
C ALA A 105 -10.25 4.32 -10.20
N ALA A 106 -10.03 5.50 -10.77
CA ALA A 106 -10.90 6.68 -10.57
C ALA A 106 -12.35 6.41 -11.02
N ASP A 107 -12.53 5.81 -12.19
CA ASP A 107 -13.86 5.43 -12.70
C ASP A 107 -14.53 4.38 -11.81
N GLN A 108 -13.77 3.40 -11.32
CA GLN A 108 -14.29 2.39 -10.42
C GLN A 108 -14.72 3.01 -9.08
N LEU A 109 -13.89 3.88 -8.49
CA LEU A 109 -14.20 4.62 -7.26
C LEU A 109 -15.46 5.46 -7.41
N ARG A 110 -15.64 6.20 -8.53
CA ARG A 110 -16.85 6.98 -8.79
C ARG A 110 -18.10 6.10 -8.86
N ARG A 111 -18.02 4.93 -9.46
CA ARG A 111 -19.14 3.98 -9.53
C ARG A 111 -19.48 3.39 -8.16
N GLU A 112 -18.48 2.93 -7.43
CA GLU A 112 -18.68 2.23 -6.15
C GLU A 112 -19.12 3.17 -5.02
N PHE A 113 -18.57 4.36 -4.99
CA PHE A 113 -18.88 5.40 -4.00
C PHE A 113 -19.69 6.55 -4.63
N SER A 114 -20.61 6.22 -5.56
CA SER A 114 -21.39 7.22 -6.31
C SER A 114 -22.10 8.24 -5.43
N TYR A 115 -22.52 7.86 -4.23
CA TYR A 115 -23.13 8.75 -3.24
C TYR A 115 -22.16 9.84 -2.72
N ALA A 116 -20.84 9.60 -2.77
CA ALA A 116 -19.82 10.56 -2.34
C ALA A 116 -19.37 11.51 -3.47
N PHE A 117 -19.60 11.11 -4.74
CA PHE A 117 -19.19 11.86 -5.94
C PHE A 117 -20.39 12.42 -6.74
N GLY A 118 -21.63 12.10 -6.36
CA GLY A 118 -22.83 12.55 -7.03
C GLY A 118 -23.18 14.02 -6.76
N GLU A 119 -24.10 14.55 -7.58
CA GLU A 119 -24.62 15.93 -7.42
C GLU A 119 -25.53 16.11 -6.20
N VAL A 120 -26.05 15.02 -5.65
CA VAL A 120 -26.95 15.05 -4.50
C VAL A 120 -26.12 15.13 -3.22
N ASN A 121 -26.11 16.29 -2.59
CA ASN A 121 -25.48 16.52 -1.29
C ASN A 121 -26.31 15.85 -0.17
N TYR A 122 -26.14 14.55 0.00
CA TYR A 122 -26.69 13.87 1.16
C TYR A 122 -25.83 14.19 2.40
N PRO A 123 -26.43 14.68 3.51
CA PRO A 123 -25.68 14.97 4.73
C PRO A 123 -24.99 13.70 5.27
N GLY A 124 -23.70 13.81 5.58
CA GLY A 124 -22.94 12.71 6.20
C GLY A 124 -22.21 11.80 5.23
N VAL A 125 -22.17 12.10 3.92
CA VAL A 125 -21.28 11.40 2.98
C VAL A 125 -19.82 11.84 3.17
N PRO A 126 -18.82 11.02 2.81
CA PRO A 126 -17.43 11.45 2.82
C PRO A 126 -17.23 12.60 1.80
N LEU A 127 -16.52 13.62 2.23
CA LEU A 127 -16.16 14.76 1.39
C LEU A 127 -14.83 14.50 0.71
N LEU A 128 -14.85 14.16 -0.57
CA LEU A 128 -13.72 13.69 -1.35
C LEU A 128 -13.47 14.58 -2.57
N ASN A 129 -12.22 14.73 -2.97
CA ASN A 129 -11.80 15.31 -4.25
C ASN A 129 -10.95 14.29 -4.98
N LEU A 130 -11.42 13.74 -6.09
CA LEU A 130 -10.70 12.72 -6.85
C LEU A 130 -9.95 13.37 -8.03
N TRP A 131 -8.64 13.19 -8.01
CA TRP A 131 -7.70 13.64 -9.03
C TRP A 131 -7.17 12.45 -9.82
N GLU A 132 -7.27 12.53 -11.13
CA GLU A 132 -6.67 11.53 -12.00
C GLU A 132 -5.17 11.80 -12.16
N ILE A 133 -4.38 10.76 -11.98
CA ILE A 133 -2.92 10.78 -12.17
C ILE A 133 -2.53 9.74 -13.21
N TYR A 134 -1.43 10.00 -13.89
CA TYR A 134 -1.00 9.19 -15.02
C TYR A 134 0.38 8.59 -14.77
N PRO A 135 0.63 7.35 -15.26
CA PRO A 135 1.94 6.72 -15.14
C PRO A 135 3.07 7.61 -15.66
N LEU A 136 4.19 7.66 -14.94
CA LEU A 136 5.39 8.43 -15.26
C LEU A 136 5.18 9.95 -15.39
N SER A 137 4.04 10.46 -14.94
CA SER A 137 3.73 11.90 -14.85
C SER A 137 3.82 12.34 -13.39
N PRO A 138 4.97 12.84 -12.92
CA PRO A 138 5.13 13.23 -11.53
C PRO A 138 4.26 14.45 -11.20
N PHE A 139 3.84 14.52 -9.95
CA PHE A 139 3.06 15.65 -9.44
C PHE A 139 3.56 16.05 -8.03
N LEU A 140 3.26 17.28 -7.64
CA LEU A 140 3.57 17.79 -6.31
C LEU A 140 2.40 17.58 -5.37
N LEU A 141 2.63 16.84 -4.29
CA LEU A 141 1.69 16.68 -3.19
C LEU A 141 2.28 17.31 -1.92
N HIS A 142 1.64 18.37 -1.42
CA HIS A 142 2.14 19.18 -0.29
C HIS A 142 3.62 19.58 -0.45
N GLY A 143 4.05 19.90 -1.69
CA GLY A 143 5.41 20.33 -1.99
C GLY A 143 6.45 19.20 -2.05
N VAL A 144 6.00 17.94 -2.10
CA VAL A 144 6.86 16.75 -2.28
C VAL A 144 6.51 16.09 -3.61
N GLU A 145 7.52 15.75 -4.40
CA GLU A 145 7.33 15.09 -5.68
C GLU A 145 6.93 13.64 -5.50
N VAL A 146 5.85 13.23 -6.19
CA VAL A 146 5.33 11.86 -6.23
C VAL A 146 5.39 11.36 -7.67
N TRP A 147 6.02 10.22 -7.88
CA TRP A 147 6.08 9.52 -9.16
C TRP A 147 5.12 8.33 -9.17
N PRO A 148 4.02 8.37 -9.93
CA PRO A 148 3.21 7.19 -10.21
C PRO A 148 3.97 6.26 -11.15
N LEU A 149 4.27 5.05 -10.70
CA LEU A 149 5.06 4.07 -11.43
C LEU A 149 4.14 3.01 -12.06
N PRO A 150 4.16 2.80 -13.40
CA PRO A 150 3.37 1.75 -14.02
C PRO A 150 3.88 0.38 -13.60
N LEU A 151 2.95 -0.49 -13.22
CA LEU A 151 3.19 -1.88 -12.85
C LEU A 151 2.09 -2.76 -13.45
N TRP A 152 2.32 -4.07 -13.45
CA TRP A 152 1.32 -5.05 -13.85
C TRP A 152 0.94 -5.96 -12.70
N HIS A 153 -0.36 -6.12 -12.50
CA HIS A 153 -0.98 -7.13 -11.68
C HIS A 153 -1.70 -8.13 -12.60
N TYR A 154 -1.00 -9.18 -13.00
CA TYR A 154 -1.38 -10.06 -14.12
C TYR A 154 -1.60 -9.25 -15.41
N LYS A 155 -2.86 -9.03 -15.82
CA LYS A 155 -3.25 -8.24 -17.00
C LYS A 155 -3.74 -6.84 -16.66
N LEU A 156 -3.91 -6.53 -15.38
CA LEU A 156 -4.38 -5.24 -14.92
C LEU A 156 -3.19 -4.29 -14.78
N PRO A 157 -3.20 -3.13 -15.46
CA PRO A 157 -2.26 -2.07 -15.15
C PRO A 157 -2.59 -1.48 -13.77
N ILE A 158 -1.58 -1.28 -12.95
CA ILE A 158 -1.71 -0.71 -11.61
C ILE A 158 -0.60 0.32 -11.37
N LEU A 159 -0.69 1.10 -10.31
CA LEU A 159 0.33 2.05 -9.91
C LEU A 159 1.13 1.57 -8.69
N GLY A 160 2.45 1.71 -8.77
CA GLY A 160 3.29 1.88 -7.60
C GLY A 160 3.61 3.37 -7.42
N TYR A 161 4.30 3.71 -6.34
CA TYR A 161 4.67 5.09 -6.05
C TYR A 161 6.13 5.19 -5.66
N ARG A 162 6.85 6.18 -6.25
CA ARG A 162 8.13 6.64 -5.73
C ARG A 162 7.97 8.01 -5.08
N ILE A 163 8.46 8.14 -3.85
CA ILE A 163 8.43 9.37 -3.06
C ILE A 163 9.82 9.54 -2.43
N GLY A 164 10.64 10.39 -3.02
CA GLY A 164 12.05 10.52 -2.64
C GLY A 164 12.81 9.20 -2.71
N GLY A 165 13.38 8.74 -1.60
CA GLY A 165 14.11 7.48 -1.49
C GLY A 165 13.24 6.23 -1.31
N LEU A 166 11.91 6.36 -1.18
CA LEU A 166 10.96 5.26 -1.03
C LEU A 166 10.37 4.85 -2.38
N ALA A 167 10.30 3.55 -2.65
CA ALA A 167 9.39 2.98 -3.64
C ALA A 167 8.43 2.00 -2.95
N TYR A 168 7.12 2.13 -3.21
CA TYR A 168 6.05 1.26 -2.72
C TYR A 168 5.38 0.56 -3.91
N LEU A 169 5.56 -0.77 -4.01
CA LEU A 169 5.17 -1.61 -5.14
C LEU A 169 4.35 -2.81 -4.64
N THR A 170 3.08 -2.59 -4.29
CA THR A 170 2.19 -3.70 -3.91
C THR A 170 1.58 -4.37 -5.14
N ASP A 171 1.09 -5.60 -5.00
CA ASP A 171 0.34 -6.38 -6.01
C ASP A 171 1.03 -6.59 -7.35
N VAL A 172 2.33 -6.39 -7.38
CA VAL A 172 3.10 -6.48 -8.61
C VAL A 172 3.32 -7.93 -9.03
N SER A 173 3.06 -8.22 -10.30
CA SER A 173 3.49 -9.45 -10.99
C SER A 173 4.64 -9.21 -11.95
N ARG A 174 4.72 -8.00 -12.52
CA ARG A 174 5.76 -7.60 -13.46
C ARG A 174 6.01 -6.10 -13.41
N ILE A 175 7.27 -5.72 -13.45
CA ILE A 175 7.72 -4.33 -13.58
C ILE A 175 8.07 -4.10 -15.06
N PRO A 176 7.38 -3.16 -15.77
CA PRO A 176 7.68 -2.85 -17.16
C PRO A 176 9.03 -2.13 -17.28
N ASP A 177 9.62 -2.17 -18.50
CA ASP A 177 10.97 -1.68 -18.72
C ASP A 177 11.11 -0.18 -18.42
N GLU A 178 10.11 0.60 -18.75
CA GLU A 178 10.06 2.06 -18.51
C GLU A 178 10.06 2.43 -17.01
N THR A 179 9.72 1.51 -16.13
CA THR A 179 9.70 1.74 -14.66
C THR A 179 11.09 1.59 -14.03
N TRP A 180 11.94 0.70 -14.56
CA TRP A 180 13.24 0.40 -13.95
C TRP A 180 14.16 1.59 -13.72
N PRO A 181 14.25 2.58 -14.62
CA PRO A 181 15.06 3.78 -14.38
C PRO A 181 14.63 4.56 -13.14
N HIS A 182 13.33 4.54 -12.82
CA HIS A 182 12.75 5.25 -11.68
C HIS A 182 12.92 4.49 -10.35
N LEU A 183 13.45 3.27 -10.36
CA LEU A 183 13.69 2.44 -9.17
C LEU A 183 15.18 2.42 -8.76
N GLN A 184 16.02 3.29 -9.32
CA GLN A 184 17.43 3.34 -8.96
C GLN A 184 17.68 4.20 -7.72
N GLY A 185 18.69 3.82 -6.92
CA GLY A 185 19.15 4.60 -5.76
C GLY A 185 18.13 4.69 -4.62
N LEU A 186 17.34 3.65 -4.40
CA LEU A 186 16.35 3.61 -3.33
C LEU A 186 16.99 3.45 -1.95
N GLU A 187 16.53 4.22 -0.99
CA GLU A 187 16.77 4.01 0.43
C GLU A 187 15.93 2.82 0.93
N VAL A 188 14.65 2.81 0.58
CA VAL A 188 13.71 1.76 0.96
C VAL A 188 12.89 1.30 -0.24
N LEU A 189 12.87 -0.01 -0.46
CA LEU A 189 11.95 -0.67 -1.37
C LEU A 189 10.91 -1.44 -0.56
N VAL A 190 9.63 -1.11 -0.72
CA VAL A 190 8.51 -1.95 -0.27
C VAL A 190 7.93 -2.64 -1.51
N ILE A 191 7.92 -3.98 -1.52
CA ILE A 191 7.46 -4.75 -2.67
C ILE A 191 6.66 -5.96 -2.22
N SER A 192 5.64 -6.36 -3.01
CA SER A 192 4.87 -7.55 -2.67
C SER A 192 5.69 -8.84 -2.83
N ALA A 193 5.50 -9.76 -1.88
CA ALA A 193 5.93 -11.15 -1.97
C ALA A 193 4.81 -12.02 -1.38
N LEU A 194 3.98 -12.58 -2.24
CA LEU A 194 2.73 -13.21 -1.80
C LEU A 194 2.96 -14.49 -0.98
N ARG A 195 3.83 -15.36 -1.46
CA ARG A 195 4.09 -16.69 -0.91
C ARG A 195 5.39 -17.26 -1.49
N ARG A 196 5.78 -18.46 -1.02
CA ARG A 196 6.98 -19.14 -1.54
C ARG A 196 6.81 -19.61 -2.97
N GLU A 197 5.68 -20.27 -3.27
CA GLU A 197 5.39 -20.85 -4.58
C GLU A 197 4.99 -19.79 -5.62
N PRO A 198 5.33 -19.99 -6.90
CA PRO A 198 4.93 -19.08 -7.97
C PRO A 198 3.42 -18.80 -8.01
N HIS A 199 3.07 -17.58 -8.42
CA HIS A 199 1.69 -17.15 -8.60
C HIS A 199 1.57 -16.31 -9.88
N VAL A 200 0.45 -16.47 -10.61
CA VAL A 200 0.25 -15.82 -11.91
C VAL A 200 0.11 -14.29 -11.81
N ALA A 201 -0.45 -13.80 -10.72
CA ALA A 201 -0.79 -12.38 -10.54
C ALA A 201 0.12 -11.62 -9.57
N HIS A 202 1.00 -12.30 -8.83
CA HIS A 202 1.86 -11.68 -7.84
C HIS A 202 3.27 -12.26 -7.89
N LEU A 203 4.24 -11.48 -7.46
CA LEU A 203 5.57 -11.99 -7.18
C LEU A 203 5.51 -12.99 -6.02
N HIS A 204 6.24 -14.08 -6.16
CA HIS A 204 6.57 -14.98 -5.06
C HIS A 204 7.94 -14.58 -4.45
N LEU A 205 8.31 -15.21 -3.36
CA LEU A 205 9.50 -14.84 -2.58
C LEU A 205 10.76 -14.73 -3.43
N ASP A 206 11.10 -15.78 -4.20
CA ASP A 206 12.33 -15.78 -5.00
C ASP A 206 12.33 -14.71 -6.09
N ALA A 207 11.19 -14.47 -6.74
CA ALA A 207 11.07 -13.42 -7.75
C ALA A 207 11.25 -12.02 -7.13
N ALA A 208 10.69 -11.80 -5.93
CA ALA A 208 10.90 -10.55 -5.21
C ALA A 208 12.36 -10.36 -4.77
N LEU A 209 13.03 -11.42 -4.31
CA LEU A 209 14.47 -11.42 -3.98
C LEU A 209 15.34 -11.09 -5.19
N GLN A 210 15.01 -11.60 -6.38
CA GLN A 210 15.75 -11.27 -7.62
C GLN A 210 15.64 -9.77 -7.96
N ILE A 211 14.45 -9.16 -7.74
CA ILE A 211 14.27 -7.72 -7.95
C ILE A 211 15.10 -6.92 -6.94
N VAL A 212 15.09 -7.32 -5.66
CA VAL A 212 15.92 -6.70 -4.62
C VAL A 212 17.41 -6.78 -4.98
N ALA A 213 17.88 -7.95 -5.41
CA ALA A 213 19.27 -8.15 -5.82
C ALA A 213 19.67 -7.29 -7.03
N ARG A 214 18.75 -7.04 -7.96
CA ARG A 214 18.94 -6.16 -9.11
C ARG A 214 18.97 -4.67 -8.72
N LEU A 215 18.05 -4.22 -7.88
CA LEU A 215 17.88 -2.81 -7.50
C LEU A 215 18.86 -2.37 -6.40
N ARG A 216 19.26 -3.28 -5.53
CA ARG A 216 20.17 -3.04 -4.39
C ARG A 216 19.75 -1.83 -3.53
N PRO A 217 18.48 -1.76 -3.06
CA PRO A 217 18.08 -0.72 -2.13
C PRO A 217 18.88 -0.86 -0.82
N GLN A 218 18.95 0.21 -0.01
CA GLN A 218 19.60 0.09 1.30
C GLN A 218 18.83 -0.87 2.21
N LYS A 219 17.48 -0.89 2.12
CA LYS A 219 16.61 -1.85 2.80
C LYS A 219 15.43 -2.23 1.89
N ALA A 220 15.01 -3.48 1.98
CA ALA A 220 13.82 -3.98 1.30
C ALA A 220 12.83 -4.58 2.30
N TYR A 221 11.54 -4.32 2.11
CA TYR A 221 10.46 -4.84 2.94
C TYR A 221 9.42 -5.54 2.08
N PHE A 222 9.16 -6.80 2.36
CA PHE A 222 8.13 -7.56 1.67
C PHE A 222 6.78 -7.33 2.33
N THR A 223 5.76 -7.08 1.52
CA THR A 223 4.36 -6.85 1.91
C THR A 223 3.40 -7.69 1.09
N HIS A 224 2.10 -7.56 1.27
CA HIS A 224 1.04 -8.32 0.60
C HIS A 224 1.21 -9.84 0.78
N ILE A 225 1.49 -10.24 2.01
CA ILE A 225 1.91 -11.59 2.40
C ILE A 225 0.68 -12.45 2.70
N SER A 226 0.64 -13.66 2.17
CA SER A 226 -0.37 -14.67 2.50
C SER A 226 0.12 -15.63 3.59
N HIS A 227 -0.80 -16.40 4.17
CA HIS A 227 -0.47 -17.47 5.11
C HIS A 227 0.40 -18.60 4.50
N LEU A 228 0.51 -18.65 3.17
CA LEU A 228 1.35 -19.62 2.45
C LEU A 228 2.84 -19.18 2.37
N MET A 229 3.18 -18.03 2.90
CA MET A 229 4.58 -17.60 3.02
C MET A 229 5.32 -18.45 4.06
N GLY A 230 4.69 -18.80 5.16
CA GLY A 230 5.28 -19.43 6.34
C GLY A 230 5.25 -18.51 7.56
N LEU A 231 5.71 -19.01 8.69
CA LEU A 231 5.80 -18.24 9.94
C LEU A 231 6.79 -17.08 9.80
N HIS A 232 6.43 -15.91 10.29
CA HIS A 232 7.25 -14.69 10.16
C HIS A 232 8.67 -14.91 10.66
N ALA A 233 8.85 -15.50 11.83
CA ALA A 233 10.16 -15.68 12.44
C ALA A 233 11.06 -16.62 11.61
N GLU A 234 10.49 -17.70 11.05
CA GLU A 234 11.23 -18.67 10.24
C GLU A 234 11.67 -18.04 8.91
N VAL A 235 10.72 -17.43 8.19
CA VAL A 235 11.03 -16.81 6.90
C VAL A 235 12.00 -15.65 7.06
N GLN A 236 11.86 -14.82 8.10
CA GLN A 236 12.78 -13.71 8.35
C GLN A 236 14.22 -14.21 8.58
N ALA A 237 14.40 -15.36 9.23
CA ALA A 237 15.73 -15.94 9.46
C ALA A 237 16.41 -16.44 8.18
N GLU A 238 15.64 -16.70 7.12
CA GLU A 238 16.17 -17.17 5.82
C GLU A 238 16.50 -15.99 4.87
N LEU A 239 15.99 -14.78 5.16
CA LEU A 239 16.18 -13.63 4.26
C LEU A 239 17.62 -13.09 4.33
N PRO A 240 18.15 -12.59 3.19
CA PRO A 240 19.46 -11.96 3.19
C PRO A 240 19.47 -10.67 4.01
N GLU A 241 20.67 -10.24 4.40
CA GLU A 241 20.87 -8.98 5.12
C GLU A 241 20.24 -7.79 4.38
N GLY A 242 19.57 -6.91 5.10
CA GLY A 242 18.87 -5.74 4.55
C GLY A 242 17.49 -6.05 3.95
N VAL A 243 17.04 -7.31 3.99
CA VAL A 243 15.71 -7.72 3.50
C VAL A 243 14.85 -8.20 4.67
N PHE A 244 13.62 -7.71 4.74
CA PHE A 244 12.72 -7.94 5.87
C PHE A 244 11.31 -8.31 5.41
N LEU A 245 10.63 -9.16 6.16
CA LEU A 245 9.17 -9.23 6.09
C LEU A 245 8.59 -8.04 6.85
N ALA A 246 7.75 -7.25 6.19
CA ALA A 246 6.96 -6.25 6.90
C ALA A 246 5.93 -6.93 7.81
N TYR A 247 5.49 -6.26 8.84
CA TYR A 247 4.40 -6.65 9.73
C TYR A 247 3.57 -5.42 10.11
N ASP A 248 2.34 -5.64 10.51
CA ASP A 248 1.43 -4.57 10.87
C ASP A 248 1.93 -3.79 12.08
N GLY A 249 2.07 -2.48 11.93
CA GLY A 249 2.63 -1.59 12.95
C GLY A 249 4.14 -1.33 12.83
N LEU A 250 4.84 -1.95 11.88
CA LEU A 250 6.24 -1.63 11.64
C LEU A 250 6.39 -0.18 11.18
N GLU A 251 7.26 0.56 11.85
CA GLU A 251 7.63 1.92 11.48
C GLU A 251 9.04 1.99 10.91
N ILE A 252 9.22 2.76 9.84
CA ILE A 252 10.51 2.98 9.19
C ILE A 252 10.75 4.47 9.05
N ALA A 253 11.86 4.96 9.59
CA ALA A 253 12.35 6.30 9.31
C ALA A 253 13.08 6.30 7.95
N LEU A 254 12.80 7.31 7.13
CA LEU A 254 13.48 7.57 5.87
C LEU A 254 14.08 8.99 5.91
N SER A 255 15.13 9.17 5.13
CA SER A 255 15.72 10.50 4.94
C SER A 255 14.65 11.50 4.48
N ALA A 256 14.75 12.74 4.94
CA ALA A 256 13.84 13.76 4.47
C ALA A 256 14.02 13.92 2.96
N SER A 257 12.95 13.74 2.19
CA SER A 257 12.94 14.17 0.79
C SER A 257 13.17 15.68 0.76
N ALA A 258 14.19 16.10 0.07
CA ALA A 258 14.50 17.51 -0.11
C ALA A 258 13.38 18.22 -0.88
#